data_f5013cbc1a60fc8c7d5326256445b73f
#
_entry.id   f5013cbc1a60fc8c7d5326256445b73f
#
_cell.length_a   1.000
_cell.length_b   1.000
_cell.length_c   1.000
_cell.angle_alpha   90.00
_cell.angle_beta   90.00
_cell.angle_gamma   90.00
#
_symmetry.space_group_name_H-M   'P 1'
#
loop_
_entity.id
_entity.type
_entity.pdbx_description
1 polymer ?
#
loop_
_entity_poly.entity_id
_entity_poly.type
_entity_poly.pdbx_seq_one_letter_code
_entity_poly.pdbx_strand_id
1 'polypeptide(L)'
;EPHDQTPQPKSPDQHTVRKQLTSGVFYIAIAKYAGIVISLAVSGVLARLLSPSDFGIVAVATVIITFFSIFSDLGIAPAIIQYKKLTGEELNGIFSFTIWSGLAVSLLFFGSSWLIASYYDSSQLVRICQFLSVNLLFAAMNIVPNALLYKQKRFRFIAMRNLCVQGSVGTIAVIAALSGAGIYALLINPIVSSIVLFIVNLREHPLRVRWTAGLQPLRTIFAFSASVK
;
A
#
# COMPACT_ATOMS: atom_id res chain seq x y z
N GLU A 1 51.65 27.69 -12.13
CA GLU A 1 50.53 27.06 -11.40
C GLU A 1 49.80 26.14 -12.35
N PRO A 2 49.76 24.82 -12.09
CA PRO A 2 48.99 23.89 -12.88
C PRO A 2 47.55 23.89 -12.44
N HIS A 3 46.65 24.24 -13.38
CA HIS A 3 45.20 24.10 -13.20
C HIS A 3 44.82 22.64 -12.95
N ASP A 4 44.48 22.33 -11.70
CA ASP A 4 43.85 21.09 -11.29
C ASP A 4 42.45 21.01 -11.91
N GLN A 5 42.34 20.33 -13.05
CA GLN A 5 41.05 19.97 -13.67
C GLN A 5 40.56 18.68 -13.03
N THR A 6 39.95 18.76 -11.84
CA THR A 6 39.13 17.66 -11.33
C THR A 6 37.99 17.38 -12.31
N PRO A 7 37.82 16.13 -12.81
CA PRO A 7 36.76 15.78 -13.74
C PRO A 7 35.41 15.99 -13.06
N GLN A 8 34.63 16.95 -13.56
CA GLN A 8 33.24 17.10 -13.13
C GLN A 8 32.47 15.82 -13.46
N PRO A 9 31.65 15.27 -12.52
CA PRO A 9 30.84 14.09 -12.79
C PRO A 9 29.89 14.43 -13.95
N LYS A 10 30.05 13.69 -15.08
CA LYS A 10 29.19 13.81 -16.26
C LYS A 10 27.73 13.68 -15.79
N SER A 11 26.96 14.73 -16.04
CA SER A 11 25.49 14.68 -15.88
C SER A 11 24.97 13.47 -16.66
N PRO A 12 24.12 12.61 -16.05
CA PRO A 12 23.60 11.44 -16.74
C PRO A 12 22.89 11.90 -18.03
N ASP A 13 23.26 11.29 -19.16
CA ASP A 13 22.72 11.59 -20.47
C ASP A 13 21.20 11.62 -20.41
N GLN A 14 20.60 12.76 -20.77
CA GLN A 14 19.15 12.97 -20.75
C GLN A 14 18.42 11.89 -21.56
N HIS A 15 19.02 11.36 -22.62
CA HIS A 15 18.52 10.25 -23.42
C HIS A 15 18.41 8.94 -22.62
N THR A 16 19.39 8.63 -21.80
CA THR A 16 19.42 7.39 -20.98
C THR A 16 18.36 7.46 -19.86
N VAL A 17 18.25 8.63 -19.22
CA VAL A 17 17.23 8.85 -18.17
C VAL A 17 15.82 8.78 -18.76
N ARG A 18 15.60 9.39 -19.93
CA ARG A 18 14.30 9.36 -20.62
C ARG A 18 13.92 7.94 -21.03
N LYS A 19 14.85 7.15 -21.57
CA LYS A 19 14.64 5.75 -21.97
C LYS A 19 14.32 4.86 -20.76
N GLN A 20 14.98 5.06 -19.62
CA GLN A 20 14.69 4.33 -18.39
C GLN A 20 13.33 4.69 -17.80
N LEU A 21 12.93 5.96 -17.87
CA LEU A 21 11.62 6.40 -17.39
C LEU A 21 10.49 5.85 -18.27
N THR A 22 10.61 5.96 -19.60
CA THR A 22 9.58 5.45 -20.54
C THR A 22 9.42 3.94 -20.44
N SER A 23 10.54 3.20 -20.38
CA SER A 23 10.51 1.75 -20.16
C SER A 23 9.87 1.39 -18.82
N GLY A 24 10.20 2.12 -17.73
CA GLY A 24 9.64 1.88 -16.41
C GLY A 24 8.12 2.10 -16.35
N VAL A 25 7.64 3.18 -16.95
CA VAL A 25 6.20 3.48 -17.04
C VAL A 25 5.47 2.41 -17.85
N PHE A 26 6.06 1.94 -18.95
CA PHE A 26 5.50 0.88 -19.78
C PHE A 26 5.35 -0.43 -19.02
N TYR A 27 6.37 -0.83 -18.21
CA TYR A 27 6.26 -2.01 -17.34
C TYR A 27 5.15 -1.89 -16.31
N ILE A 28 4.99 -0.72 -15.68
CA ILE A 28 3.88 -0.49 -14.73
C ILE A 28 2.54 -0.57 -15.45
N ALA A 29 2.42 0.02 -16.63
CA ALA A 29 1.17 -0.02 -17.39
C ALA A 29 0.79 -1.46 -17.75
N ILE A 30 1.71 -2.24 -18.33
CA ILE A 30 1.47 -3.66 -18.66
C ILE A 30 1.09 -4.44 -17.40
N ALA A 31 1.83 -4.27 -16.30
CA ALA A 31 1.54 -4.95 -15.05
C ALA A 31 0.16 -4.57 -14.49
N LYS A 32 -0.24 -3.31 -14.63
CA LYS A 32 -1.56 -2.84 -14.20
C LYS A 32 -2.67 -3.51 -15.01
N TYR A 33 -2.55 -3.55 -16.34
CA TYR A 33 -3.54 -4.23 -17.19
C TYR A 33 -3.58 -5.75 -16.96
N ALA A 34 -2.43 -6.40 -16.86
CA ALA A 34 -2.36 -7.81 -16.51
C ALA A 34 -2.99 -8.07 -15.12
N GLY A 35 -2.74 -7.19 -14.16
CA GLY A 35 -3.38 -7.24 -12.84
C GLY A 35 -4.90 -7.12 -12.90
N ILE A 36 -5.44 -6.23 -13.74
CA ILE A 36 -6.88 -6.10 -13.95
C ILE A 36 -7.45 -7.41 -14.52
N VAL A 37 -6.80 -8.02 -15.51
CA VAL A 37 -7.24 -9.30 -16.07
C VAL A 37 -7.25 -10.41 -15.03
N ILE A 38 -6.19 -10.52 -14.21
CA ILE A 38 -6.12 -11.49 -13.11
C ILE A 38 -7.25 -11.22 -12.10
N SER A 39 -7.47 -9.96 -11.72
CA SER A 39 -8.53 -9.58 -10.78
C SER A 39 -9.91 -9.94 -11.30
N LEU A 40 -10.19 -9.66 -12.58
CA LEU A 40 -11.46 -10.02 -13.22
C LEU A 40 -11.64 -11.54 -13.28
N ALA A 41 -10.60 -12.30 -13.61
CA ALA A 41 -10.65 -13.75 -13.64
C ALA A 41 -10.98 -14.32 -12.25
N VAL A 42 -10.24 -13.88 -11.22
CA VAL A 42 -10.47 -14.28 -9.82
C VAL A 42 -11.88 -13.89 -9.37
N SER A 43 -12.30 -12.64 -9.61
CA SER A 43 -13.64 -12.16 -9.24
C SER A 43 -14.74 -12.92 -9.96
N GLY A 44 -14.54 -13.26 -11.25
CA GLY A 44 -15.50 -14.05 -12.03
C GLY A 44 -15.66 -15.48 -11.51
N VAL A 45 -14.57 -16.11 -11.05
CA VAL A 45 -14.63 -17.43 -10.41
C VAL A 45 -15.33 -17.32 -9.04
N LEU A 46 -14.96 -16.34 -8.23
CA LEU A 46 -15.59 -16.13 -6.92
C LEU A 46 -17.08 -15.80 -7.04
N ALA A 47 -17.48 -15.05 -8.07
CA ALA A 47 -18.90 -14.73 -8.33
C ALA A 47 -19.76 -15.95 -8.69
N ARG A 48 -19.15 -17.03 -9.14
CA ARG A 48 -19.86 -18.31 -9.38
C ARG A 48 -19.97 -19.17 -8.12
N LEU A 49 -19.08 -18.95 -7.15
CA LEU A 49 -18.97 -19.75 -5.94
C LEU A 49 -19.68 -19.12 -4.73
N LEU A 50 -19.87 -17.81 -4.76
CA LEU A 50 -20.40 -17.02 -3.64
C LEU A 50 -21.72 -16.37 -4.02
N SER A 51 -22.54 -16.04 -3.00
CA SER A 51 -23.81 -15.37 -3.21
C SER A 51 -23.63 -13.88 -3.55
N PRO A 52 -24.56 -13.26 -4.31
CA PRO A 52 -24.56 -11.80 -4.52
C PRO A 52 -24.61 -11.00 -3.20
N SER A 53 -25.26 -11.54 -2.18
CA SER A 53 -25.31 -10.94 -0.83
C SER A 53 -23.92 -10.82 -0.21
N ASP A 54 -23.06 -11.86 -0.35
CA ASP A 54 -21.69 -11.84 0.18
C ASP A 54 -20.87 -10.72 -0.44
N PHE A 55 -20.99 -10.54 -1.76
CA PHE A 55 -20.35 -9.42 -2.47
C PHE A 55 -20.87 -8.06 -1.98
N GLY A 56 -22.19 -7.95 -1.77
CA GLY A 56 -22.82 -6.72 -1.24
C GLY A 56 -22.25 -6.32 0.13
N ILE A 57 -22.15 -7.28 1.05
CA ILE A 57 -21.61 -7.02 2.40
C ILE A 57 -20.14 -6.60 2.34
N VAL A 58 -19.30 -7.29 1.54
CA VAL A 58 -17.89 -6.94 1.38
C VAL A 58 -17.73 -5.59 0.66
N ALA A 59 -18.59 -5.27 -0.30
CA ALA A 59 -18.57 -3.98 -0.98
C ALA A 59 -18.82 -2.82 0.00
N VAL A 60 -19.82 -2.93 0.88
CA VAL A 60 -20.11 -1.94 1.93
C VAL A 60 -18.87 -1.77 2.84
N ALA A 61 -18.31 -2.87 3.35
CA ALA A 61 -17.12 -2.81 4.19
C ALA A 61 -15.92 -2.17 3.46
N THR A 62 -15.77 -2.44 2.15
CA THR A 62 -14.68 -1.88 1.32
C THR A 62 -14.84 -0.37 1.11
N VAL A 63 -16.05 0.12 0.94
CA VAL A 63 -16.30 1.57 0.83
C VAL A 63 -15.93 2.27 2.13
N ILE A 64 -16.33 1.70 3.26
CA ILE A 64 -16.05 2.29 4.57
C ILE A 64 -14.55 2.26 4.88
N ILE A 65 -13.86 1.13 4.64
CA ILE A 65 -12.41 1.06 4.88
C ILE A 65 -11.63 2.03 3.97
N THR A 66 -12.10 2.29 2.75
CA THR A 66 -11.50 3.26 1.85
C THR A 66 -11.55 4.67 2.45
N PHE A 67 -12.67 5.02 3.09
CA PHE A 67 -12.78 6.28 3.83
C PHE A 67 -11.74 6.38 4.94
N PHE A 68 -11.60 5.34 5.77
CA PHE A 68 -10.59 5.32 6.83
C PHE A 68 -9.15 5.33 6.29
N SER A 69 -8.89 4.73 5.13
CA SER A 69 -7.54 4.70 4.52
C SER A 69 -7.04 6.09 4.14
N ILE A 70 -7.92 7.02 3.80
CA ILE A 70 -7.56 8.42 3.48
C ILE A 70 -6.89 9.08 4.69
N PHE A 71 -7.36 8.80 5.90
CA PHE A 71 -6.75 9.32 7.13
C PHE A 71 -5.40 8.69 7.46
N SER A 72 -5.13 7.48 6.95
CA SER A 72 -3.84 6.82 7.14
C SER A 72 -2.75 7.35 6.22
N ASP A 73 -3.10 7.77 4.99
CA ASP A 73 -2.10 8.17 3.99
C ASP A 73 -1.59 9.61 4.22
N LEU A 74 -2.43 10.55 4.65
CA LEU A 74 -2.07 11.96 4.96
C LEU A 74 -1.09 12.62 3.98
N GLY A 75 -0.98 12.11 2.75
CA GLY A 75 -0.05 12.63 1.75
C GLY A 75 1.43 12.31 2.00
N ILE A 76 1.75 11.35 2.87
CA ILE A 76 3.12 10.96 3.22
C ILE A 76 3.86 10.37 2.02
N ALA A 77 3.20 9.51 1.23
CA ALA A 77 3.82 8.88 0.07
C ALA A 77 4.30 9.90 -0.98
N PRO A 78 3.50 10.87 -1.45
CA PRO A 78 3.96 11.94 -2.34
C PRO A 78 5.08 12.78 -1.75
N ALA A 79 5.01 13.09 -0.45
CA ALA A 79 6.04 13.88 0.22
C ALA A 79 7.41 13.18 0.20
N ILE A 80 7.46 11.87 0.52
CA ILE A 80 8.71 11.09 0.46
C ILE A 80 9.31 11.06 -0.95
N ILE A 81 8.46 10.95 -1.99
CA ILE A 81 8.92 10.87 -3.38
C ILE A 81 9.50 12.21 -3.83
N GLN A 82 8.90 13.33 -3.44
CA GLN A 82 9.31 14.68 -3.86
C GLN A 82 10.52 15.21 -3.11
N TYR A 83 10.71 14.83 -1.86
CA TYR A 83 11.81 15.33 -1.02
C TYR A 83 13.15 14.76 -1.51
N LYS A 84 14.11 15.65 -1.90
CA LYS A 84 15.37 15.21 -2.53
C LYS A 84 16.30 14.42 -1.61
N LYS A 85 16.41 14.80 -0.33
CA LYS A 85 17.32 14.16 0.63
C LYS A 85 16.59 13.95 1.97
N LEU A 86 16.20 12.71 2.26
CA LEU A 86 15.76 12.29 3.57
C LEU A 86 16.88 11.47 4.21
N THR A 87 17.22 11.78 5.44
CA THR A 87 18.18 10.98 6.22
C THR A 87 17.52 9.67 6.66
N GLY A 88 18.34 8.66 6.98
CA GLY A 88 17.82 7.39 7.48
C GLY A 88 17.03 7.55 8.79
N GLU A 89 17.41 8.53 9.62
CA GLU A 89 16.70 8.84 10.86
C GLU A 89 15.32 9.44 10.63
N GLU A 90 15.21 10.37 9.68
CA GLU A 90 13.93 10.95 9.27
C GLU A 90 12.99 9.90 8.69
N LEU A 91 13.49 9.01 7.83
CA LEU A 91 12.72 7.90 7.27
C LEU A 91 12.19 6.95 8.35
N ASN A 92 13.03 6.59 9.33
CA ASN A 92 12.60 5.74 10.44
C ASN A 92 11.57 6.46 11.34
N GLY A 93 11.70 7.77 11.52
CA GLY A 93 10.71 8.59 12.23
C GLY A 93 9.36 8.63 11.53
N ILE A 94 9.36 8.88 10.21
CA ILE A 94 8.15 8.87 9.38
C ILE A 94 7.51 7.47 9.38
N PHE A 95 8.31 6.42 9.25
CA PHE A 95 7.82 5.04 9.29
C PHE A 95 7.17 4.72 10.64
N SER A 96 7.81 5.11 11.75
CA SER A 96 7.23 4.93 13.08
C SER A 96 5.89 5.66 13.23
N PHE A 97 5.80 6.90 12.70
CA PHE A 97 4.55 7.64 12.70
C PHE A 97 3.45 6.95 11.87
N THR A 98 3.77 6.43 10.67
CA THR A 98 2.78 5.69 9.86
C THR A 98 2.28 4.43 10.55
N ILE A 99 3.13 3.76 11.34
CA ILE A 99 2.70 2.61 12.15
C ILE A 99 1.72 3.05 13.23
N TRP A 100 2.06 4.10 14.01
CA TRP A 100 1.20 4.55 15.11
C TRP A 100 -0.12 5.15 14.62
N SER A 101 -0.08 5.98 13.56
CA SER A 101 -1.30 6.52 12.96
C SER A 101 -2.15 5.42 12.34
N GLY A 102 -1.53 4.47 11.63
CA GLY A 102 -2.21 3.31 11.06
C GLY A 102 -2.84 2.43 12.12
N LEU A 103 -2.16 2.21 13.26
CA LEU A 103 -2.70 1.47 14.40
C LEU A 103 -3.90 2.21 15.01
N ALA A 104 -3.80 3.51 15.23
CA ALA A 104 -4.89 4.31 15.76
C ALA A 104 -6.13 4.27 14.84
N VAL A 105 -5.95 4.48 13.53
CA VAL A 105 -7.04 4.42 12.55
C VAL A 105 -7.63 3.01 12.43
N SER A 106 -6.78 1.97 12.47
CA SER A 106 -7.21 0.57 12.44
C SER A 106 -8.04 0.22 13.68
N LEU A 107 -7.63 0.68 14.88
CA LEU A 107 -8.39 0.47 16.11
C LEU A 107 -9.72 1.25 16.11
N LEU A 108 -9.72 2.47 15.58
CA LEU A 108 -10.96 3.24 15.39
C LEU A 108 -11.91 2.50 14.44
N PHE A 109 -11.42 1.99 13.31
CA PHE A 109 -12.22 1.21 12.37
C PHE A 109 -12.71 -0.10 13.00
N PHE A 110 -11.85 -0.80 13.76
CA PHE A 110 -12.24 -1.99 14.52
C PHE A 110 -13.36 -1.66 15.52
N GLY A 111 -13.22 -0.59 16.29
CA GLY A 111 -14.24 -0.15 17.26
C GLY A 111 -15.55 0.30 16.62
N SER A 112 -15.48 0.95 15.44
CA SER A 112 -16.68 1.36 14.71
C SER A 112 -17.43 0.21 14.03
N SER A 113 -16.85 -1.01 13.99
CA SER A 113 -17.47 -2.18 13.34
C SER A 113 -18.87 -2.51 13.88
N TRP A 114 -19.12 -2.33 15.19
CA TRP A 114 -20.44 -2.54 15.78
C TRP A 114 -21.46 -1.46 15.36
N LEU A 115 -21.04 -0.20 15.28
CA LEU A 115 -21.89 0.89 14.80
C LEU A 115 -22.27 0.69 13.34
N ILE A 116 -21.29 0.29 12.50
CA ILE A 116 -21.50 -0.01 11.09
C ILE A 116 -22.48 -1.16 10.93
N ALA A 117 -22.30 -2.24 11.67
CA ALA A 117 -23.15 -3.42 11.61
C ALA A 117 -24.58 -3.13 12.08
N SER A 118 -24.73 -2.30 13.10
CA SER A 118 -26.04 -1.86 13.59
C SER A 118 -26.77 -0.98 12.56
N TYR A 119 -26.05 -0.12 11.85
CA TYR A 119 -26.65 0.73 10.82
C TYR A 119 -27.15 -0.07 9.60
N TYR A 120 -26.43 -1.11 9.21
CA TYR A 120 -26.78 -1.98 8.06
C TYR A 120 -27.57 -3.23 8.44
N ASP A 121 -27.95 -3.36 9.72
CA ASP A 121 -28.68 -4.51 10.27
C ASP A 121 -28.07 -5.86 9.89
N SER A 122 -26.74 -5.94 9.90
CA SER A 122 -25.97 -7.12 9.48
C SER A 122 -24.86 -7.49 10.48
N SER A 123 -25.10 -8.51 11.27
CA SER A 123 -24.11 -9.03 12.24
C SER A 123 -22.81 -9.57 11.59
N GLN A 124 -22.87 -9.97 10.31
CA GLN A 124 -21.70 -10.41 9.56
C GLN A 124 -20.71 -9.27 9.31
N LEU A 125 -21.19 -8.03 9.15
CA LEU A 125 -20.34 -6.85 8.94
C LEU A 125 -19.36 -6.62 10.09
N VAL A 126 -19.71 -6.95 11.34
CA VAL A 126 -18.80 -6.82 12.48
C VAL A 126 -17.50 -7.58 12.19
N ARG A 127 -17.60 -8.87 11.92
CA ARG A 127 -16.45 -9.75 11.68
C ARG A 127 -15.65 -9.32 10.45
N ILE A 128 -16.33 -8.93 9.38
CA ILE A 128 -15.69 -8.49 8.14
C ILE A 128 -14.90 -7.21 8.37
N CYS A 129 -15.46 -6.19 9.03
CA CYS A 129 -14.77 -4.96 9.38
C CYS A 129 -13.58 -5.22 10.32
N GLN A 130 -13.73 -6.12 11.29
CA GLN A 130 -12.63 -6.52 12.17
C GLN A 130 -11.48 -7.20 11.41
N PHE A 131 -11.75 -8.09 10.47
CA PHE A 131 -10.72 -8.66 9.61
C PHE A 131 -10.07 -7.61 8.71
N LEU A 132 -10.87 -6.71 8.12
CA LEU A 132 -10.35 -5.64 7.27
C LEU A 132 -9.55 -4.58 8.04
N SER A 133 -9.73 -4.44 9.35
CA SER A 133 -8.88 -3.55 10.15
C SER A 133 -7.40 -3.98 10.12
N VAL A 134 -7.13 -5.28 10.02
CA VAL A 134 -5.78 -5.81 9.81
C VAL A 134 -5.21 -5.36 8.47
N ASN A 135 -6.01 -5.40 7.41
CA ASN A 135 -5.60 -4.87 6.11
C ASN A 135 -5.24 -3.38 6.18
N LEU A 136 -6.05 -2.58 6.88
CA LEU A 136 -5.82 -1.14 7.04
C LEU A 136 -4.50 -0.84 7.76
N LEU A 137 -4.18 -1.60 8.81
CA LEU A 137 -2.90 -1.51 9.51
C LEU A 137 -1.71 -1.80 8.58
N PHE A 138 -1.72 -2.94 7.89
CA PHE A 138 -0.63 -3.32 7.00
C PHE A 138 -0.53 -2.40 5.78
N ALA A 139 -1.64 -1.87 5.28
CA ALA A 139 -1.65 -0.86 4.22
C ALA A 139 -0.93 0.42 4.68
N ALA A 140 -1.21 0.91 5.90
CA ALA A 140 -0.51 2.06 6.47
C ALA A 140 1.00 1.80 6.64
N MET A 141 1.38 0.63 7.15
CA MET A 141 2.79 0.22 7.28
C MET A 141 3.51 0.14 5.92
N ASN A 142 2.79 -0.12 4.84
CA ASN A 142 3.33 -0.18 3.48
C ASN A 142 3.61 1.20 2.85
N ILE A 143 3.07 2.30 3.37
CA ILE A 143 3.19 3.64 2.76
C ILE A 143 4.64 4.01 2.53
N VAL A 144 5.46 3.96 3.58
CA VAL A 144 6.87 4.40 3.52
C VAL A 144 7.73 3.47 2.67
N PRO A 145 7.76 2.13 2.90
CA PRO A 145 8.58 1.23 2.09
C PRO A 145 8.20 1.27 0.60
N ASN A 146 6.92 1.38 0.30
CA ASN A 146 6.43 1.47 -1.08
C ASN A 146 6.85 2.79 -1.75
N ALA A 147 6.73 3.93 -1.04
CA ALA A 147 7.17 5.24 -1.53
C ALA A 147 8.67 5.27 -1.86
N LEU A 148 9.51 4.57 -1.06
CA LEU A 148 10.94 4.44 -1.31
C LEU A 148 11.24 3.69 -2.62
N LEU A 149 10.51 2.64 -2.93
CA LEU A 149 10.65 1.91 -4.19
C LEU A 149 10.30 2.79 -5.39
N TYR A 150 9.25 3.62 -5.30
CA TYR A 150 8.90 4.60 -6.34
C TYR A 150 9.97 5.69 -6.47
N LYS A 151 10.48 6.21 -5.36
CA LYS A 151 11.57 7.19 -5.34
C LYS A 151 12.84 6.67 -6.01
N GLN A 152 13.16 5.40 -5.81
CA GLN A 152 14.31 4.72 -6.43
C GLN A 152 14.04 4.29 -7.88
N LYS A 153 12.86 4.58 -8.43
CA LYS A 153 12.47 4.23 -9.81
C LYS A 153 12.57 2.73 -10.11
N ARG A 154 12.40 1.86 -9.10
CA ARG A 154 12.43 0.40 -9.25
C ARG A 154 11.13 -0.15 -9.83
N PHE A 155 10.65 0.45 -10.91
CA PHE A 155 9.33 0.20 -11.50
C PHE A 155 9.14 -1.26 -11.94
N ARG A 156 10.17 -1.88 -12.51
CA ARG A 156 10.12 -3.29 -12.91
C ARG A 156 9.88 -4.21 -11.71
N PHE A 157 10.58 -3.97 -10.61
CA PHE A 157 10.40 -4.74 -9.37
C PHE A 157 8.99 -4.58 -8.82
N ILE A 158 8.48 -3.35 -8.75
CA ILE A 158 7.11 -3.05 -8.29
C ILE A 158 6.09 -3.79 -9.15
N ALA A 159 6.25 -3.74 -10.48
CA ALA A 159 5.36 -4.39 -11.43
C ALA A 159 5.33 -5.92 -11.24
N MET A 160 6.49 -6.56 -11.23
CA MET A 160 6.60 -8.02 -11.07
C MET A 160 6.09 -8.48 -9.70
N ARG A 161 6.50 -7.79 -8.62
CA ARG A 161 6.04 -8.08 -7.26
C ARG A 161 4.52 -8.04 -7.16
N ASN A 162 3.89 -6.96 -7.66
CA ASN A 162 2.43 -6.81 -7.60
C ASN A 162 1.72 -7.92 -8.37
N LEU A 163 2.19 -8.27 -9.56
CA LEU A 163 1.61 -9.37 -10.35
C LEU A 163 1.76 -10.71 -9.65
N CYS A 164 2.94 -11.02 -9.12
CA CYS A 164 3.17 -12.27 -8.39
C CYS A 164 2.27 -12.36 -7.15
N VAL A 165 2.18 -11.29 -6.36
CA VAL A 165 1.34 -11.26 -5.17
C VAL A 165 -0.13 -11.41 -5.55
N GLN A 166 -0.61 -10.65 -6.54
CA GLN A 166 -2.00 -10.70 -6.96
C GLN A 166 -2.39 -12.07 -7.52
N GLY A 167 -1.53 -12.68 -8.34
CA GLY A 167 -1.76 -14.02 -8.90
C GLY A 167 -1.78 -15.09 -7.80
N SER A 168 -0.77 -15.10 -6.93
CA SER A 168 -0.66 -16.09 -5.85
C SER A 168 -1.80 -15.98 -4.85
N VAL A 169 -2.10 -14.76 -4.39
CA VAL A 169 -3.15 -14.52 -3.39
C VAL A 169 -4.54 -14.73 -4.01
N GLY A 170 -4.73 -14.34 -5.28
CA GLY A 170 -5.96 -14.64 -6.00
C GLY A 170 -6.22 -16.14 -6.13
N THR A 171 -5.20 -16.93 -6.41
CA THR A 171 -5.30 -18.41 -6.44
C THR A 171 -5.66 -18.96 -5.05
N ILE A 172 -5.04 -18.47 -3.99
CA ILE A 172 -5.37 -18.85 -2.60
C ILE A 172 -6.83 -18.53 -2.27
N ALA A 173 -7.31 -17.35 -2.68
CA ALA A 173 -8.70 -16.95 -2.46
C ALA A 173 -9.70 -17.88 -3.17
N VAL A 174 -9.39 -18.30 -4.42
CA VAL A 174 -10.21 -19.25 -5.15
C VAL A 174 -10.21 -20.64 -4.47
N ILE A 175 -9.05 -21.13 -4.06
CA ILE A 175 -8.94 -22.42 -3.33
C ILE A 175 -9.75 -22.35 -2.02
N ALA A 176 -9.65 -21.26 -1.27
CA ALA A 176 -10.41 -21.07 -0.05
C ALA A 176 -11.94 -21.05 -0.30
N ALA A 177 -12.38 -20.40 -1.39
CA ALA A 177 -13.80 -20.40 -1.77
C ALA A 177 -14.29 -21.83 -2.12
N LEU A 178 -13.49 -22.59 -2.87
CA LEU A 178 -13.77 -24.01 -3.19
C LEU A 178 -13.80 -24.90 -1.96
N SER A 179 -13.01 -24.57 -0.93
CA SER A 179 -13.01 -25.29 0.36
C SER A 179 -14.18 -24.89 1.28
N GLY A 180 -15.07 -24.01 0.84
CA GLY A 180 -16.24 -23.61 1.63
C GLY A 180 -15.99 -22.44 2.60
N ALA A 181 -14.94 -21.65 2.41
CA ALA A 181 -14.66 -20.47 3.23
C ALA A 181 -15.73 -19.36 3.08
N GLY A 182 -16.61 -19.45 2.08
CA GLY A 182 -17.69 -18.50 1.87
C GLY A 182 -17.17 -17.07 1.71
N ILE A 183 -17.86 -16.11 2.33
CA ILE A 183 -17.55 -14.69 2.27
C ILE A 183 -16.09 -14.35 2.68
N TYR A 184 -15.47 -15.17 3.54
CA TYR A 184 -14.09 -14.90 3.98
C TYR A 184 -13.06 -15.06 2.86
N ALA A 185 -13.37 -15.82 1.79
CA ALA A 185 -12.52 -15.92 0.62
C ALA A 185 -12.29 -14.56 -0.05
N LEU A 186 -13.29 -13.65 -0.02
CA LEU A 186 -13.17 -12.29 -0.55
C LEU A 186 -12.20 -11.43 0.28
N LEU A 187 -12.02 -11.73 1.56
CA LEU A 187 -11.14 -10.97 2.46
C LEU A 187 -9.67 -11.41 2.36
N ILE A 188 -9.41 -12.62 1.83
CA ILE A 188 -8.05 -13.14 1.67
C ILE A 188 -7.23 -12.21 0.79
N ASN A 189 -7.80 -11.76 -0.32
CA ASN A 189 -7.06 -10.95 -1.28
C ASN A 189 -6.54 -9.63 -0.65
N PRO A 190 -7.35 -8.74 -0.08
CA PRO A 190 -6.83 -7.50 0.51
C PRO A 190 -5.90 -7.74 1.70
N ILE A 191 -6.22 -8.70 2.59
CA ILE A 191 -5.45 -8.91 3.82
C ILE A 191 -4.11 -9.56 3.52
N VAL A 192 -4.10 -10.68 2.81
CA VAL A 192 -2.86 -11.42 2.53
C VAL A 192 -1.95 -10.62 1.60
N SER A 193 -2.52 -9.90 0.61
CA SER A 193 -1.73 -9.04 -0.27
C SER A 193 -1.03 -7.93 0.51
N SER A 194 -1.71 -7.24 1.43
CA SER A 194 -1.10 -6.17 2.21
C SER A 194 0.02 -6.68 3.12
N ILE A 195 -0.16 -7.85 3.75
CA ILE A 195 0.86 -8.49 4.58
C ILE A 195 2.08 -8.91 3.74
N VAL A 196 1.86 -9.63 2.63
CA VAL A 196 2.94 -10.11 1.77
C VAL A 196 3.71 -8.94 1.17
N LEU A 197 3.01 -7.91 0.68
CA LEU A 197 3.64 -6.70 0.16
C LEU A 197 4.47 -5.99 1.23
N PHE A 198 4.00 -5.92 2.46
CA PHE A 198 4.75 -5.35 3.58
C PHE A 198 6.04 -6.12 3.85
N ILE A 199 5.96 -7.46 3.94
CA ILE A 199 7.14 -8.31 4.18
C ILE A 199 8.16 -8.17 3.05
N VAL A 200 7.72 -8.19 1.79
CA VAL A 200 8.60 -8.06 0.63
C VAL A 200 9.24 -6.67 0.59
N ASN A 201 8.48 -5.61 0.86
CA ASN A 201 8.98 -4.24 0.88
C ASN A 201 9.99 -4.00 2.01
N LEU A 202 9.72 -4.57 3.19
CA LEU A 202 10.61 -4.43 4.34
C LEU A 202 11.95 -5.17 4.14
N ARG A 203 11.94 -6.30 3.40
CA ARG A 203 13.18 -7.00 3.04
C ARG A 203 14.06 -6.19 2.08
N GLU A 204 13.46 -5.44 1.17
CA GLU A 204 14.19 -4.55 0.24
C GLU A 204 14.75 -3.30 0.93
N HIS A 205 14.02 -2.79 1.91
CA HIS A 205 14.40 -1.61 2.69
C HIS A 205 14.15 -1.88 4.18
N PRO A 206 15.17 -2.37 4.91
CA PRO A 206 15.03 -2.62 6.35
C PRO A 206 14.89 -1.29 7.11
N LEU A 207 13.66 -0.91 7.40
CA LEU A 207 13.33 0.24 8.23
C LEU A 207 13.24 -0.20 9.68
N ARG A 208 13.73 0.65 10.59
CA ARG A 208 13.68 0.39 12.04
C ARG A 208 12.60 1.24 12.68
N VAL A 209 11.75 0.58 13.46
CA VAL A 209 10.77 1.27 14.30
C VAL A 209 11.52 1.92 15.46
N ARG A 210 11.43 3.24 15.60
CA ARG A 210 11.92 3.99 16.78
C ARG A 210 10.72 4.34 17.64
N TRP A 211 10.80 4.02 18.92
CA TRP A 211 9.75 4.34 19.91
C TRP A 211 9.61 5.84 20.19
N THR A 212 10.56 6.64 19.76
CA THR A 212 10.52 8.09 19.89
C THR A 212 9.59 8.66 18.82
N ALA A 213 8.36 8.96 19.17
CA ALA A 213 7.44 9.77 18.40
C ALA A 213 7.92 11.24 18.38
N GLY A 214 9.09 11.50 17.82
CA GLY A 214 9.54 12.85 17.56
C GLY A 214 8.67 13.46 16.47
N LEU A 215 7.82 14.42 16.82
CA LEU A 215 7.01 15.20 15.89
C LEU A 215 7.88 16.08 14.96
N GLN A 216 9.20 16.14 15.18
CA GLN A 216 10.12 16.94 14.38
C GLN A 216 10.17 16.55 12.89
N PRO A 217 10.22 15.26 12.48
CA PRO A 217 10.20 14.90 11.08
C PRO A 217 8.89 15.27 10.37
N LEU A 218 7.78 15.24 11.14
CA LEU A 218 6.46 15.60 10.62
C LEU A 218 6.34 17.11 10.37
N ARG A 219 6.90 17.94 11.26
CA ARG A 219 6.91 19.39 11.10
C ARG A 219 7.56 19.80 9.77
N THR A 220 8.61 19.09 9.36
CA THR A 220 9.29 19.32 8.07
C THR A 220 8.40 18.91 6.88
N ILE A 221 7.67 17.80 6.99
CA ILE A 221 6.76 17.32 5.93
C ILE A 221 5.50 18.19 5.84
N PHE A 222 4.88 18.54 6.98
CA PHE A 222 3.70 19.41 7.01
C PHE A 222 4.03 20.85 6.60
N ALA A 223 5.18 21.39 6.99
CA ALA A 223 5.64 22.71 6.56
C ALA A 223 5.83 22.74 5.03
N PHE A 224 6.32 21.65 4.42
CA PHE A 224 6.46 21.52 2.98
C PHE A 224 5.09 21.36 2.28
N SER A 225 4.20 20.54 2.83
CA SER A 225 2.83 20.38 2.29
C SER A 225 2.04 21.70 2.32
N ALA A 226 2.28 22.56 3.31
CA ALA A 226 1.68 23.89 3.42
C ALA A 226 2.35 24.95 2.51
N SER A 227 3.58 24.73 2.08
CA SER A 227 4.34 25.68 1.23
C SER A 227 4.22 25.41 -0.27
N VAL A 228 3.63 24.28 -0.67
CA VAL A 228 3.28 23.97 -2.07
C VAL A 228 1.87 24.52 -2.33
N LYS A 229 1.82 25.83 -2.59
CA LYS A 229 0.69 26.53 -3.18
C LYS A 229 1.03 26.89 -4.60
#